data_c9a2c5a29b70c148a710440bea36c945
#
_entry.id   c9a2c5a29b70c148a710440bea36c945
#
_cell.length_a   1.000
_cell.length_b   1.000
_cell.length_c   1.000
_cell.angle_alpha   90.00
_cell.angle_beta   90.00
_cell.angle_gamma   90.00
#
_symmetry.space_group_name_H-M   'P 1'
#
loop_
_entity.id
_entity.type
_entity.pdbx_description
1 polymer ?
#
loop_
_entity_poly.entity_id
_entity_poly.type
_entity_poly.pdbx_seq_one_letter_code
_entity_poly.pdbx_strand_id
1 'polypeptide(L)'
;FEDRDGDGVIESADGKKFTFKLIYPASSENYKQMAFYLKDAYARAGIAMEPDPLEWSIMIQRIGQRQFDAMTLGWSGTIEGDPNQIFHSDQVADGGDNYIHYINKDLDKLIDEARITMDEDKRMALWHKVHAILHEDQPYTFLWTTKAVLFMDKRVKNVLRVKTGINDVEEWYVPRKLQRWGL
;
A
#
# COMPACT_ATOMS: atom_id res chain seq x y z
N PHE A 1 25.08 -12.42 8.22
CA PHE A 1 24.43 -13.60 7.64
C PHE A 1 25.30 -14.16 6.52
N GLU A 2 25.50 -15.48 6.49
CA GLU A 2 26.29 -16.21 5.47
C GLU A 2 25.65 -17.59 5.29
N ASP A 3 25.71 -18.13 4.07
CA ASP A 3 25.29 -19.52 3.82
C ASP A 3 26.43 -20.46 4.28
N ARG A 4 26.26 -21.10 5.43
CA ARG A 4 27.30 -21.89 6.07
C ARG A 4 27.16 -23.39 5.83
N ASP A 5 25.95 -23.87 5.61
CA ASP A 5 25.69 -25.28 5.35
C ASP A 5 25.57 -25.61 3.83
N GLY A 6 25.57 -24.59 2.97
CA GLY A 6 25.59 -24.72 1.51
C GLY A 6 24.21 -25.03 0.91
N ASP A 7 23.11 -24.75 1.64
CA ASP A 7 21.76 -24.99 1.15
C ASP A 7 21.15 -23.83 0.35
N GLY A 8 21.88 -22.71 0.24
CA GLY A 8 21.49 -21.51 -0.48
C GLY A 8 20.74 -20.49 0.37
N VAL A 9 20.56 -20.73 1.69
CA VAL A 9 19.92 -19.80 2.62
C VAL A 9 20.96 -19.29 3.63
N ILE A 10 21.05 -17.96 3.77
CA ILE A 10 21.99 -17.35 4.70
C ILE A 10 21.52 -17.50 6.14
N GLU A 11 22.47 -17.75 7.06
CA GLU A 11 22.23 -17.84 8.48
C GLU A 11 22.92 -16.70 9.25
N SER A 12 22.34 -16.39 10.41
CA SER A 12 22.97 -15.55 11.42
C SER A 12 24.13 -16.28 12.11
N ALA A 13 24.89 -15.57 12.96
CA ALA A 13 26.04 -16.14 13.67
C ALA A 13 25.67 -17.34 14.57
N ASP A 14 24.43 -17.39 15.07
CA ASP A 14 23.85 -18.46 15.89
C ASP A 14 23.18 -19.58 15.07
N GLY A 15 23.34 -19.58 13.74
CA GLY A 15 22.81 -20.62 12.83
C GLY A 15 21.34 -20.50 12.50
N LYS A 16 20.70 -19.36 12.79
CA LYS A 16 19.30 -19.15 12.45
C LYS A 16 19.17 -18.69 11.00
N LYS A 17 18.45 -19.47 10.18
CA LYS A 17 18.21 -19.16 8.76
C LYS A 17 17.36 -17.90 8.59
N PHE A 18 17.66 -17.12 7.56
CA PHE A 18 16.87 -15.95 7.19
C PHE A 18 15.65 -16.41 6.38
N THR A 19 14.57 -16.67 7.10
CA THR A 19 13.29 -17.10 6.53
C THR A 19 12.17 -16.18 7.01
N PHE A 20 11.19 -15.91 6.16
CA PHE A 20 9.96 -15.20 6.56
C PHE A 20 8.80 -15.54 5.62
N LYS A 21 7.56 -15.30 6.09
CA LYS A 21 6.34 -15.45 5.31
C LYS A 21 5.83 -14.10 4.84
N LEU A 22 5.44 -14.03 3.56
CA LEU A 22 4.75 -12.90 2.98
C LEU A 22 3.27 -13.22 2.83
N ILE A 23 2.41 -12.64 3.68
CA ILE A 23 0.96 -12.79 3.52
C ILE A 23 0.43 -11.86 2.43
N TYR A 24 -0.52 -12.37 1.63
CA TYR A 24 -1.16 -11.61 0.56
C TYR A 24 -2.60 -12.11 0.30
N PRO A 25 -3.50 -11.27 -0.31
CA PRO A 25 -4.87 -11.69 -0.61
C PRO A 25 -4.91 -12.81 -1.64
N ALA A 26 -5.42 -13.98 -1.26
CA ALA A 26 -5.50 -15.18 -2.11
C ALA A 26 -6.32 -14.98 -3.38
N SER A 27 -7.29 -14.05 -3.36
CA SER A 27 -8.16 -13.73 -4.51
C SER A 27 -7.49 -12.86 -5.58
N SER A 28 -6.29 -12.33 -5.33
CA SER A 28 -5.60 -11.42 -6.25
C SER A 28 -4.48 -12.11 -7.01
N GLU A 29 -4.69 -12.34 -8.31
CA GLU A 29 -3.65 -12.90 -9.17
C GLU A 29 -2.43 -11.99 -9.29
N ASN A 30 -2.61 -10.66 -9.26
CA ASN A 30 -1.50 -9.71 -9.28
C ASN A 30 -0.59 -9.84 -8.06
N TYR A 31 -1.17 -9.95 -6.86
CA TYR A 31 -0.39 -10.15 -5.63
C TYR A 31 0.29 -11.51 -5.61
N LYS A 32 -0.36 -12.55 -6.14
CA LYS A 32 0.24 -13.86 -6.29
C LYS A 32 1.47 -13.82 -7.19
N GLN A 33 1.36 -13.26 -8.39
CA GLN A 33 2.50 -13.14 -9.33
C GLN A 33 3.65 -12.35 -8.71
N MET A 34 3.34 -11.25 -8.03
CA MET A 34 4.33 -10.47 -7.30
C MET A 34 5.01 -11.28 -6.21
N ALA A 35 4.26 -12.00 -5.38
CA ALA A 35 4.81 -12.80 -4.29
C ALA A 35 5.79 -13.88 -4.81
N PHE A 36 5.46 -14.54 -5.91
CA PHE A 36 6.36 -15.52 -6.53
C PHE A 36 7.61 -14.85 -7.16
N TYR A 37 7.44 -13.69 -7.80
CA TYR A 37 8.58 -12.92 -8.29
C TYR A 37 9.52 -12.51 -7.15
N LEU A 38 8.97 -12.03 -6.03
CA LEU A 38 9.76 -11.67 -4.85
C LEU A 38 10.44 -12.88 -4.22
N LYS A 39 9.76 -14.04 -4.14
CA LYS A 39 10.36 -15.29 -3.70
C LYS A 39 11.63 -15.61 -4.47
N ASP A 40 11.56 -15.56 -5.80
CA ASP A 40 12.71 -15.85 -6.65
C ASP A 40 13.81 -14.77 -6.52
N ALA A 41 13.42 -13.51 -6.31
CA ALA A 41 14.37 -12.42 -6.10
C ALA A 41 15.10 -12.56 -4.76
N TYR A 42 14.41 -12.86 -3.68
CA TYR A 42 14.99 -13.10 -2.35
C TYR A 42 15.85 -14.35 -2.32
N ALA A 43 15.44 -15.44 -2.99
CA ALA A 43 16.24 -16.65 -3.08
C ALA A 43 17.63 -16.40 -3.69
N ARG A 44 17.73 -15.52 -4.70
CA ARG A 44 19.04 -15.12 -5.27
C ARG A 44 19.93 -14.37 -4.29
N ALA A 45 19.36 -13.80 -3.24
CA ALA A 45 20.08 -13.13 -2.16
C ALA A 45 20.29 -14.07 -0.93
N GLY A 46 19.95 -15.35 -1.06
CA GLY A 46 20.05 -16.32 0.03
C GLY A 46 18.97 -16.16 1.11
N ILE A 47 17.83 -15.57 0.78
CA ILE A 47 16.73 -15.36 1.73
C ILE A 47 15.54 -16.24 1.34
N ALA A 48 15.05 -17.07 2.27
CA ALA A 48 13.93 -17.97 2.05
C ALA A 48 12.61 -17.27 2.40
N MET A 49 11.98 -16.62 1.41
CA MET A 49 10.65 -16.04 1.54
C MET A 49 9.58 -17.05 1.10
N GLU A 50 8.58 -17.30 1.93
CA GLU A 50 7.44 -18.18 1.66
C GLU A 50 6.19 -17.35 1.37
N PRO A 51 5.58 -17.44 0.15
CA PRO A 51 4.29 -16.84 -0.13
C PRO A 51 3.17 -17.53 0.66
N ASP A 52 2.41 -16.77 1.47
CA ASP A 52 1.30 -17.27 2.31
C ASP A 52 -0.02 -16.60 1.87
N PRO A 53 -0.78 -17.22 0.92
CA PRO A 53 -2.05 -16.68 0.45
C PRO A 53 -3.12 -16.84 1.53
N LEU A 54 -3.80 -15.75 1.87
CA LEU A 54 -4.87 -15.75 2.86
C LEU A 54 -6.19 -15.27 2.27
N GLU A 55 -7.29 -15.84 2.77
CA GLU A 55 -8.61 -15.27 2.55
C GLU A 55 -8.66 -13.87 3.21
N TRP A 56 -9.42 -12.93 2.59
CA TRP A 56 -9.38 -11.52 2.97
C TRP A 56 -9.70 -11.26 4.45
N SER A 57 -10.75 -11.88 4.99
CA SER A 57 -11.15 -11.67 6.39
C SER A 57 -10.10 -12.19 7.38
N ILE A 58 -9.49 -13.33 7.07
CA ILE A 58 -8.41 -13.91 7.88
C ILE A 58 -7.17 -13.02 7.81
N MET A 59 -6.83 -12.51 6.62
CA MET A 59 -5.70 -11.61 6.43
C MET A 59 -5.86 -10.33 7.27
N ILE A 60 -7.02 -9.68 7.20
CA ILE A 60 -7.32 -8.46 7.96
C ILE A 60 -7.27 -8.73 9.47
N GLN A 61 -7.79 -9.86 9.93
CA GLN A 61 -7.69 -10.26 11.33
C GLN A 61 -6.23 -10.40 11.78
N ARG A 62 -5.39 -11.11 11.01
CA ARG A 62 -3.95 -11.27 11.33
C ARG A 62 -3.22 -9.94 11.33
N ILE A 63 -3.50 -9.05 10.37
CA ILE A 63 -2.92 -7.71 10.31
C ILE A 63 -3.29 -6.90 11.55
N GLY A 64 -4.56 -6.87 11.93
CA GLY A 64 -5.03 -6.18 13.13
C GLY A 64 -4.39 -6.72 14.43
N GLN A 65 -4.09 -8.01 14.47
CA GLN A 65 -3.40 -8.67 15.58
C GLN A 65 -1.87 -8.63 15.47
N ARG A 66 -1.31 -8.01 14.43
CA ARG A 66 0.15 -7.96 14.16
C ARG A 66 0.79 -9.35 14.01
N GLN A 67 0.04 -10.34 13.52
CA GLN A 67 0.47 -11.75 13.36
C GLN A 67 0.95 -12.02 11.93
N PHE A 68 2.03 -11.40 11.53
CA PHE A 68 2.68 -11.60 10.23
C PHE A 68 4.18 -11.24 10.32
N ASP A 69 5.00 -11.85 9.46
CA ASP A 69 6.39 -11.45 9.27
C ASP A 69 6.47 -10.30 8.25
N ALA A 70 5.81 -10.49 7.12
CA ALA A 70 5.66 -9.49 6.06
C ALA A 70 4.27 -9.57 5.44
N MET A 71 3.78 -8.44 4.94
CA MET A 71 2.49 -8.36 4.24
C MET A 71 2.57 -7.46 3.01
N THR A 72 1.65 -7.67 2.08
CA THR A 72 1.47 -6.77 0.95
C THR A 72 0.04 -6.29 0.86
N LEU A 73 -0.14 -4.98 0.82
CA LEU A 73 -1.41 -4.28 0.65
C LEU A 73 -1.23 -3.05 -0.21
N GLY A 74 -2.35 -2.42 -0.57
CA GLY A 74 -2.38 -1.10 -1.21
C GLY A 74 -3.19 -0.12 -0.37
N TRP A 75 -2.72 1.11 -0.32
CA TRP A 75 -3.47 2.22 0.25
C TRP A 75 -4.14 3.03 -0.86
N SER A 76 -5.36 3.48 -0.62
CA SER A 76 -6.05 4.43 -1.49
C SER A 76 -5.86 5.84 -0.94
N GLY A 77 -5.42 6.75 -1.79
CA GLY A 77 -5.24 8.16 -1.42
C GLY A 77 -6.48 9.01 -1.70
N THR A 78 -6.57 10.14 -1.01
CA THR A 78 -7.50 11.25 -1.29
C THR A 78 -6.82 12.32 -2.14
N ILE A 79 -7.50 13.45 -2.40
CA ILE A 79 -6.94 14.57 -3.18
C ILE A 79 -5.68 15.14 -2.53
N GLU A 80 -5.68 15.25 -1.19
CA GLU A 80 -4.53 15.57 -0.38
C GLU A 80 -4.33 14.41 0.61
N GLY A 81 -3.20 13.73 0.49
CA GLY A 81 -2.90 12.58 1.34
C GLY A 81 -2.57 13.02 2.76
N ASP A 82 -3.21 12.41 3.76
CA ASP A 82 -2.87 12.57 5.18
C ASP A 82 -2.15 11.29 5.64
N PRO A 83 -0.83 11.33 5.87
CA PRO A 83 -0.06 10.17 6.28
C PRO A 83 -0.24 9.79 7.76
N ASN A 84 -1.00 10.56 8.54
CA ASN A 84 -1.21 10.33 9.97
C ASN A 84 -1.68 8.90 10.26
N GLN A 85 -2.72 8.44 9.55
CA GLN A 85 -3.32 7.11 9.77
C GLN A 85 -2.29 5.98 9.69
N ILE A 86 -1.27 6.11 8.84
CA ILE A 86 -0.36 5.02 8.49
C ILE A 86 0.98 5.13 9.22
N PHE A 87 1.48 6.38 9.41
CA PHE A 87 2.85 6.60 9.84
C PHE A 87 2.99 7.38 11.15
N HIS A 88 1.92 7.99 11.69
CA HIS A 88 2.01 8.64 12.98
C HIS A 88 2.17 7.62 14.10
N SER A 89 3.02 7.92 15.10
CA SER A 89 3.31 7.00 16.20
C SER A 89 2.09 6.63 17.03
N ASP A 90 1.08 7.50 17.13
CA ASP A 90 -0.15 7.22 17.88
C ASP A 90 -1.00 6.12 17.24
N GLN A 91 -0.80 5.85 15.94
CA GLN A 91 -1.48 4.80 15.20
C GLN A 91 -0.85 3.40 15.39
N VAL A 92 0.18 3.29 16.23
CA VAL A 92 0.77 2.00 16.67
C VAL A 92 -0.15 1.28 17.65
N ALA A 93 -0.97 2.02 18.41
CA ALA A 93 -1.91 1.46 19.41
C ALA A 93 -2.93 0.51 18.74
N ASP A 94 -3.60 -0.29 19.57
CA ASP A 94 -4.66 -1.21 19.13
C ASP A 94 -5.76 -0.45 18.37
N GLY A 95 -6.08 -0.98 17.17
CA GLY A 95 -7.03 -0.36 16.26
C GLY A 95 -6.46 0.71 15.34
N GLY A 96 -5.18 1.07 15.48
CA GLY A 96 -4.48 1.95 14.53
C GLY A 96 -3.88 1.19 13.35
N ASP A 97 -3.59 1.90 12.25
CA ASP A 97 -3.13 1.32 10.99
C ASP A 97 -1.62 1.41 10.76
N ASN A 98 -0.85 1.89 11.75
CA ASN A 98 0.60 1.81 11.73
C ASN A 98 1.04 0.36 12.08
N TYR A 99 0.81 -0.55 11.15
CA TYR A 99 0.99 -1.99 11.37
C TYR A 99 2.43 -2.43 11.58
N ILE A 100 3.39 -1.61 11.15
CA ILE A 100 4.83 -1.91 11.22
C ILE A 100 5.51 -1.32 12.45
N HIS A 101 4.76 -0.68 13.35
CA HIS A 101 5.26 -0.01 14.55
C HIS A 101 6.36 1.04 14.24
N TYR A 102 6.23 1.74 13.12
CA TYR A 102 7.15 2.82 12.79
C TYR A 102 6.95 4.00 13.73
N ILE A 103 8.03 4.46 14.38
CA ILE A 103 8.01 5.55 15.35
C ILE A 103 9.09 6.56 14.98
N ASN A 104 8.67 7.79 14.62
CA ASN A 104 9.55 8.92 14.36
C ASN A 104 8.88 10.19 14.89
N LYS A 105 9.38 10.70 16.02
CA LYS A 105 8.76 11.86 16.71
C LYS A 105 8.93 13.19 15.98
N ASP A 106 9.89 13.30 15.10
CA ASP A 106 10.03 14.50 14.26
C ASP A 106 9.06 14.45 13.07
N LEU A 107 8.80 13.25 12.54
CA LEU A 107 7.70 13.03 11.58
C LEU A 107 6.35 13.37 12.21
N ASP A 108 6.06 12.87 13.43
CA ASP A 108 4.81 13.12 14.14
C ASP A 108 4.52 14.63 14.23
N LYS A 109 5.51 15.42 14.68
CA LYS A 109 5.38 16.90 14.77
C LYS A 109 5.05 17.56 13.44
N LEU A 110 5.70 17.12 12.36
CA LEU A 110 5.44 17.65 11.02
C LEU A 110 4.06 17.31 10.52
N ILE A 111 3.58 16.08 10.78
CA ILE A 111 2.22 15.65 10.45
C ILE A 111 1.20 16.49 11.21
N ASP A 112 1.36 16.64 12.53
CA ASP A 112 0.45 17.42 13.37
C ASP A 112 0.39 18.88 12.95
N GLU A 113 1.54 19.50 12.68
CA GLU A 113 1.63 20.89 12.21
C GLU A 113 0.95 21.05 10.84
N ALA A 114 1.19 20.14 9.90
CA ALA A 114 0.60 20.21 8.58
C ALA A 114 -0.93 20.10 8.63
N ARG A 115 -1.48 19.21 9.46
CA ARG A 115 -2.94 18.99 9.61
C ARG A 115 -3.69 20.21 10.12
N ILE A 116 -3.06 21.10 10.88
CA ILE A 116 -3.68 22.33 11.39
C ILE A 116 -3.31 23.57 10.58
N THR A 117 -2.41 23.44 9.59
CA THR A 117 -1.96 24.57 8.76
C THR A 117 -2.95 24.83 7.64
N MET A 118 -3.69 25.95 7.71
CA MET A 118 -4.69 26.34 6.72
C MET A 118 -4.10 26.90 5.42
N ASP A 119 -2.94 27.55 5.50
CA ASP A 119 -2.21 28.08 4.34
C ASP A 119 -1.66 26.91 3.50
N GLU A 120 -2.12 26.82 2.24
CA GLU A 120 -1.80 25.69 1.36
C GLU A 120 -0.30 25.58 1.08
N ASP A 121 0.37 26.69 0.79
CA ASP A 121 1.80 26.68 0.45
C ASP A 121 2.66 26.22 1.63
N LYS A 122 2.34 26.70 2.83
CA LYS A 122 3.02 26.28 4.06
C LYS A 122 2.73 24.82 4.37
N ARG A 123 1.49 24.38 4.23
CA ARG A 123 1.09 22.99 4.46
C ARG A 123 1.82 22.07 3.49
N MET A 124 1.88 22.42 2.20
CA MET A 124 2.62 21.63 1.21
C MET A 124 4.12 21.57 1.52
N ALA A 125 4.71 22.65 2.02
CA ALA A 125 6.11 22.64 2.45
C ALA A 125 6.36 21.67 3.64
N LEU A 126 5.39 21.52 4.54
CA LEU A 126 5.44 20.53 5.62
C LEU A 126 5.30 19.11 5.07
N TRP A 127 4.34 18.86 4.18
CA TRP A 127 4.18 17.55 3.53
C TRP A 127 5.41 17.13 2.74
N HIS A 128 6.13 18.06 2.10
CA HIS A 128 7.39 17.74 1.43
C HIS A 128 8.47 17.26 2.42
N LYS A 129 8.53 17.83 3.63
CA LYS A 129 9.46 17.37 4.67
C LYS A 129 9.07 15.99 5.19
N VAL A 130 7.77 15.75 5.43
CA VAL A 130 7.25 14.42 5.80
C VAL A 130 7.63 13.39 4.75
N HIS A 131 7.41 13.71 3.47
CA HIS A 131 7.77 12.82 2.36
C HIS A 131 9.28 12.54 2.30
N ALA A 132 10.11 13.54 2.56
CA ALA A 132 11.57 13.36 2.57
C ALA A 132 12.01 12.39 3.69
N ILE A 133 11.44 12.50 4.90
CA ILE A 133 11.72 11.57 6.01
C ILE A 133 11.26 10.16 5.65
N LEU A 134 10.03 9.99 5.15
CA LEU A 134 9.52 8.66 4.75
C LEU A 134 10.32 8.05 3.59
N HIS A 135 10.85 8.88 2.71
CA HIS A 135 11.74 8.42 1.63
C HIS A 135 13.10 7.95 2.19
N GLU A 136 13.66 8.63 3.15
CA GLU A 136 14.94 8.25 3.76
C GLU A 136 14.80 7.02 4.66
N ASP A 137 13.79 7.01 5.53
CA ASP A 137 13.57 5.94 6.50
C ASP A 137 13.04 4.64 5.87
N GLN A 138 12.39 4.71 4.70
CA GLN A 138 11.81 3.56 3.98
C GLN A 138 11.01 2.61 4.89
N PRO A 139 10.02 3.10 5.68
CA PRO A 139 9.25 2.25 6.58
C PRO A 139 8.44 1.18 5.85
N TYR A 140 8.13 1.40 4.57
CA TYR A 140 7.58 0.43 3.64
C TYR A 140 8.50 0.20 2.45
N THR A 141 8.47 -0.99 1.87
CA THR A 141 8.97 -1.21 0.52
C THR A 141 7.94 -0.71 -0.48
N PHE A 142 8.10 0.52 -0.95
CA PHE A 142 7.18 1.14 -1.92
C PHE A 142 7.41 0.53 -3.31
N LEU A 143 6.47 -0.30 -3.78
CA LEU A 143 6.64 -1.09 -4.99
C LEU A 143 6.16 -0.34 -6.24
N TRP A 144 4.87 0.01 -6.30
CA TRP A 144 4.28 0.72 -7.45
C TRP A 144 2.97 1.41 -7.10
N THR A 145 2.57 2.32 -8.00
CA THR A 145 1.23 2.89 -8.02
C THR A 145 0.49 2.37 -9.25
N THR A 146 -0.73 1.86 -9.06
CA THR A 146 -1.57 1.39 -10.16
C THR A 146 -2.20 2.56 -10.92
N LYS A 147 -2.20 2.47 -12.25
CA LYS A 147 -2.99 3.39 -13.09
C LYS A 147 -4.38 2.80 -13.29
N ALA A 148 -5.41 3.58 -12.96
CA ALA A 148 -6.77 3.20 -13.32
C ALA A 148 -6.96 3.34 -14.83
N VAL A 149 -7.45 2.27 -15.47
CA VAL A 149 -7.84 2.27 -16.88
C VAL A 149 -9.35 2.04 -16.92
N LEU A 150 -10.06 2.99 -17.51
CA LEU A 150 -11.49 2.92 -17.67
C LEU A 150 -11.86 2.65 -19.13
N PHE A 151 -12.58 1.56 -19.37
CA PHE A 151 -13.20 1.29 -20.66
C PHE A 151 -14.66 1.69 -20.59
N MET A 152 -15.11 2.54 -21.51
CA MET A 152 -16.47 3.03 -21.53
C MET A 152 -17.08 2.94 -22.93
N ASP A 153 -18.36 2.58 -22.99
CA ASP A 153 -19.13 2.62 -24.24
C ASP A 153 -19.25 4.08 -24.73
N LYS A 154 -18.87 4.33 -25.98
CA LYS A 154 -18.87 5.67 -26.60
C LYS A 154 -20.23 6.36 -26.64
N ARG A 155 -21.30 5.62 -26.37
CA ARG A 155 -22.69 6.16 -26.26
C ARG A 155 -22.90 6.90 -24.96
N VAL A 156 -22.15 6.55 -23.89
CA VAL A 156 -22.23 7.25 -22.62
C VAL A 156 -21.62 8.64 -22.76
N LYS A 157 -22.35 9.63 -22.27
CA LYS A 157 -21.99 11.05 -22.33
C LYS A 157 -21.84 11.64 -20.94
N ASN A 158 -21.27 12.83 -20.88
CA ASN A 158 -20.99 13.57 -19.65
C ASN A 158 -20.05 12.85 -18.69
N VAL A 159 -19.11 12.08 -19.24
CA VAL A 159 -18.02 11.49 -18.47
C VAL A 159 -16.86 12.47 -18.43
N LEU A 160 -16.59 13.03 -17.28
CA LEU A 160 -15.57 14.06 -17.08
C LEU A 160 -14.44 13.50 -16.22
N ARG A 161 -13.21 13.78 -16.61
CA ARG A 161 -12.05 13.46 -15.78
C ARG A 161 -11.90 14.53 -14.71
N VAL A 162 -11.90 14.10 -13.45
CA VAL A 162 -11.67 14.95 -12.27
C VAL A 162 -10.37 14.51 -11.55
N LYS A 163 -9.90 15.28 -10.59
CA LYS A 163 -8.65 14.98 -9.85
C LYS A 163 -8.66 13.58 -9.21
N THR A 164 -9.81 13.13 -8.71
CA THR A 164 -10.00 11.84 -8.02
C THR A 164 -10.41 10.69 -8.94
N GLY A 165 -10.43 10.89 -10.26
CA GLY A 165 -10.82 9.87 -11.22
C GLY A 165 -11.79 10.38 -12.29
N ILE A 166 -13.05 10.04 -12.16
CA ILE A 166 -14.15 10.48 -13.02
C ILE A 166 -15.31 11.00 -12.17
N ASN A 167 -16.15 11.87 -12.74
CA ASN A 167 -17.35 12.38 -12.08
C ASN A 167 -18.35 11.27 -11.76
N ASP A 168 -19.32 11.57 -10.90
CA ASP A 168 -20.33 10.62 -10.43
C ASP A 168 -21.17 10.06 -11.57
N VAL A 169 -21.53 8.78 -11.46
CA VAL A 169 -22.29 8.04 -12.49
C VAL A 169 -23.70 8.59 -12.71
N GLU A 170 -24.27 9.28 -11.71
CA GLU A 170 -25.56 9.95 -11.77
C GLU A 170 -25.59 11.08 -12.81
N GLU A 171 -24.44 11.63 -13.15
CA GLU A 171 -24.31 12.66 -14.17
C GLU A 171 -24.19 12.10 -15.59
N TRP A 172 -23.99 10.78 -15.72
CA TRP A 172 -23.81 10.15 -17.03
C TRP A 172 -25.14 9.85 -17.69
N TYR A 173 -25.17 9.95 -19.00
CA TYR A 173 -26.37 9.59 -19.75
C TYR A 173 -26.05 8.99 -21.12
N VAL A 174 -26.98 8.22 -21.65
CA VAL A 174 -27.00 7.78 -23.04
C VAL A 174 -28.09 8.55 -23.78
N PRO A 175 -27.76 9.39 -24.78
CA PRO A 175 -28.75 10.10 -25.57
C PRO A 175 -29.80 9.14 -26.13
N ARG A 176 -31.10 9.54 -26.11
CA ARG A 176 -32.22 8.68 -26.50
C ARG A 176 -32.00 7.98 -27.85
N LYS A 177 -31.49 8.70 -28.85
CA LYS A 177 -31.17 8.17 -30.19
C LYS A 177 -30.03 7.09 -30.21
N LEU A 178 -29.27 6.95 -29.14
CA LEU A 178 -28.19 5.98 -29.02
C LEU A 178 -28.53 4.84 -28.05
N GLN A 179 -29.68 4.86 -27.43
CA GLN A 179 -30.15 3.76 -26.58
C GLN A 179 -30.49 2.55 -27.42
N ARG A 180 -30.10 1.37 -26.97
CA ARG A 180 -30.40 0.10 -27.69
C ARG A 180 -31.86 -0.34 -27.50
N TRP A 181 -32.45 0.06 -26.39
CA TRP A 181 -33.81 -0.31 -26.00
C TRP A 181 -34.57 0.98 -25.77
N GLY A 182 -35.50 1.31 -26.67
CA GLY A 182 -36.42 2.41 -26.45
C GLY A 182 -37.50 2.01 -25.45
N LEU A 183 -37.72 2.85 -24.42
CA LEU A 183 -38.96 2.84 -23.66
C LEU A 183 -40.06 3.44 -24.49
#